data_96c5e99cd493aece5b12c3dd54bba65f
#
_entry.id   96c5e99cd493aece5b12c3dd54bba65f
#
_cell.length_a   1.000
_cell.length_b   1.000
_cell.length_c   1.000
_cell.angle_alpha   90.00
_cell.angle_beta   90.00
_cell.angle_gamma   90.00
#
_symmetry.space_group_name_H-M   'P 1'
#
loop_
_entity.id
_entity.type
_entity.pdbx_description
1 polymer ?
#
loop_
_entity_poly.entity_id
_entity_poly.type
_entity_poly.pdbx_seq_one_letter_code
_entity_poly.pdbx_strand_id
1 'polypeptide(L)'
;MVKAIEFLNKHGFMLRGFLDLPENAEAIVVFLHGFTGNKTEHAGHFRNFSRLLSKNGIASMRMDYHGNGESDGEFYDFRFDWAVEDAYLMLEKAREIKGIKKVYLLGFSLGGAIASIVANDKDVDKLVLWSPAGSMVEHADLFYKNHKHLENGNAYMAGFELSYKFVETIHQYDMFQGVKNFTKEVCICHGEKDLSVDINLSRRYNKEYKNSELHEIPSAGHGYDQVEERDKLYGYSLDFLLR
;
A
#
# COMPACT_ATOMS: atom_id res chain seq x y z
N MET A 1 -7.61 4.97 -20.36
CA MET A 1 -8.76 5.81 -19.92
C MET A 1 -9.06 5.47 -18.48
N VAL A 2 -9.12 6.46 -17.61
CA VAL A 2 -9.45 6.24 -16.17
C VAL A 2 -10.94 5.99 -16.03
N LYS A 3 -11.30 4.88 -15.35
CA LYS A 3 -12.69 4.49 -15.06
C LYS A 3 -12.85 4.36 -13.55
N ALA A 4 -13.98 4.83 -13.01
CA ALA A 4 -14.39 4.47 -11.66
C ALA A 4 -14.77 2.97 -11.64
N ILE A 5 -14.33 2.28 -10.60
CA ILE A 5 -14.65 0.88 -10.38
C ILE A 5 -15.06 0.68 -8.93
N GLU A 6 -15.91 -0.30 -8.70
CA GLU A 6 -16.34 -0.71 -7.37
C GLU A 6 -16.59 -2.22 -7.32
N PHE A 7 -16.38 -2.81 -6.16
CA PHE A 7 -16.71 -4.20 -5.89
C PHE A 7 -16.96 -4.44 -4.41
N LEU A 8 -17.88 -5.34 -4.11
CA LEU A 8 -18.29 -5.69 -2.76
C LEU A 8 -17.25 -6.64 -2.15
N ASN A 9 -16.76 -6.35 -0.95
CA ASN A 9 -15.94 -7.28 -0.20
C ASN A 9 -16.82 -8.31 0.57
N LYS A 10 -16.19 -9.33 1.12
CA LYS A 10 -16.93 -10.40 1.84
C LYS A 10 -17.58 -9.96 3.15
N HIS A 11 -17.23 -8.77 3.65
CA HIS A 11 -17.80 -8.17 4.86
C HIS A 11 -18.98 -7.23 4.57
N GLY A 12 -19.36 -7.10 3.29
CA GLY A 12 -20.51 -6.29 2.88
C GLY A 12 -20.20 -4.83 2.62
N PHE A 13 -18.92 -4.43 2.58
CA PHE A 13 -18.49 -3.05 2.23
C PHE A 13 -18.20 -2.95 0.73
N MET A 14 -18.76 -1.92 0.10
CA MET A 14 -18.41 -1.58 -1.28
C MET A 14 -17.07 -0.84 -1.29
N LEU A 15 -16.06 -1.45 -1.88
CA LEU A 15 -14.77 -0.80 -2.12
C LEU A 15 -14.85 0.02 -3.40
N ARG A 16 -14.36 1.26 -3.38
CA ARG A 16 -14.40 2.19 -4.52
C ARG A 16 -13.02 2.67 -4.91
N GLY A 17 -12.81 2.81 -6.21
CA GLY A 17 -11.52 3.26 -6.71
C GLY A 17 -11.51 3.58 -8.19
N PHE A 18 -10.32 3.53 -8.75
CA PHE A 18 -10.09 3.82 -10.16
C PHE A 18 -9.21 2.75 -10.82
N LEU A 19 -9.60 2.39 -12.02
CA LEU A 19 -8.81 1.62 -12.97
C LEU A 19 -8.33 2.55 -14.08
N ASP A 20 -7.01 2.68 -14.27
CA ASP A 20 -6.44 3.25 -15.49
C ASP A 20 -5.92 2.09 -16.35
N LEU A 21 -6.57 1.92 -17.50
CA LEU A 21 -6.29 0.81 -18.42
C LEU A 21 -5.92 1.39 -19.79
N PRO A 22 -4.62 1.57 -20.08
CA PRO A 22 -4.18 1.93 -21.42
C PRO A 22 -4.44 0.82 -22.42
N GLU A 23 -4.50 1.17 -23.68
CA GLU A 23 -4.70 0.21 -24.76
C GLU A 23 -3.56 -0.82 -24.81
N ASN A 24 -3.93 -2.08 -25.00
CA ASN A 24 -2.98 -3.21 -25.06
C ASN A 24 -2.10 -3.41 -23.80
N ALA A 25 -2.51 -2.91 -22.64
CA ALA A 25 -1.79 -3.18 -21.41
C ALA A 25 -1.78 -4.68 -21.08
N GLU A 26 -0.61 -5.24 -20.84
CA GLU A 26 -0.42 -6.63 -20.44
C GLU A 26 -0.01 -6.76 -18.95
N ALA A 27 0.35 -5.66 -18.32
CA ALA A 27 0.69 -5.60 -16.89
C ALA A 27 -0.16 -4.57 -16.17
N ILE A 28 -0.46 -4.85 -14.90
CA ILE A 28 -1.19 -3.95 -14.00
C ILE A 28 -0.49 -3.82 -12.67
N VAL A 29 -0.44 -2.60 -12.12
CA VAL A 29 -0.02 -2.33 -10.74
C VAL A 29 -1.25 -2.14 -9.87
N VAL A 30 -1.39 -2.94 -8.81
CA VAL A 30 -2.37 -2.73 -7.74
C VAL A 30 -1.72 -1.89 -6.65
N PHE A 31 -2.39 -0.82 -6.23
CA PHE A 31 -1.88 0.13 -5.22
C PHE A 31 -2.57 -0.08 -3.88
N LEU A 32 -1.77 -0.15 -2.82
CA LEU A 32 -2.21 -0.27 -1.43
C LEU A 32 -1.77 0.98 -0.65
N HIS A 33 -2.74 1.80 -0.23
CA HIS A 33 -2.47 3.08 0.43
C HIS A 33 -2.07 2.95 1.90
N GLY A 34 -1.49 4.03 2.44
CA GLY A 34 -1.06 4.12 3.83
C GLY A 34 -2.21 4.25 4.83
N PHE A 35 -1.85 4.22 6.13
CA PHE A 35 -2.78 4.43 7.23
C PHE A 35 -3.40 5.84 7.13
N THR A 36 -4.72 5.95 7.30
CA THR A 36 -5.50 7.18 7.07
C THR A 36 -5.45 7.75 5.65
N GLY A 37 -4.80 7.03 4.73
CA GLY A 37 -4.70 7.40 3.33
C GLY A 37 -5.96 7.05 2.53
N ASN A 38 -5.86 7.18 1.23
CA ASN A 38 -6.90 6.80 0.28
C ASN A 38 -6.27 6.49 -1.10
N LYS A 39 -7.09 6.07 -2.06
CA LYS A 39 -6.69 5.74 -3.46
C LYS A 39 -5.89 6.80 -4.20
N THR A 40 -5.83 8.04 -3.70
CA THR A 40 -5.05 9.12 -4.30
C THR A 40 -3.69 9.26 -3.64
N GLU A 41 -3.59 8.91 -2.36
CA GLU A 41 -2.47 9.01 -1.44
C GLU A 41 -2.00 10.46 -1.22
N HIS A 42 -1.14 10.67 -0.20
CA HIS A 42 -0.53 11.96 0.13
C HIS A 42 0.02 12.65 -1.13
N ALA A 43 -0.17 13.98 -1.24
CA ALA A 43 0.25 14.79 -2.38
C ALA A 43 -0.19 14.26 -3.77
N GLY A 44 -1.14 13.31 -3.81
CA GLY A 44 -1.62 12.69 -5.03
C GLY A 44 -0.62 11.69 -5.64
N HIS A 45 0.26 11.10 -4.85
CA HIS A 45 1.31 10.20 -5.33
C HIS A 45 0.76 9.06 -6.18
N PHE A 46 -0.25 8.33 -5.69
CA PHE A 46 -0.82 7.21 -6.44
C PHE A 46 -1.48 7.65 -7.75
N ARG A 47 -2.22 8.76 -7.71
CA ARG A 47 -2.81 9.33 -8.94
C ARG A 47 -1.74 9.73 -9.95
N ASN A 48 -0.66 10.37 -9.49
CA ASN A 48 0.39 10.88 -10.38
C ASN A 48 1.21 9.72 -10.96
N PHE A 49 1.56 8.73 -10.13
CA PHE A 49 2.30 7.55 -10.58
C PHE A 49 1.45 6.66 -11.49
N SER A 50 0.14 6.50 -11.22
CA SER A 50 -0.81 5.84 -12.12
C SER A 50 -0.81 6.45 -13.53
N ARG A 51 -0.80 7.79 -13.62
CA ARG A 51 -0.70 8.49 -14.92
C ARG A 51 0.65 8.26 -15.62
N LEU A 52 1.73 8.16 -14.86
CA LEU A 52 3.06 7.86 -15.40
C LEU A 52 3.11 6.42 -15.93
N LEU A 53 2.57 5.46 -15.19
CA LEU A 53 2.44 4.07 -15.63
C LEU A 53 1.62 3.95 -16.92
N SER A 54 0.48 4.63 -16.98
CA SER A 54 -0.39 4.63 -18.16
C SER A 54 0.30 5.15 -19.42
N LYS A 55 1.15 6.18 -19.32
CA LYS A 55 1.99 6.69 -20.41
C LYS A 55 3.02 5.66 -20.90
N ASN A 56 3.37 4.70 -20.06
CA ASN A 56 4.32 3.63 -20.35
C ASN A 56 3.63 2.28 -20.63
N GLY A 57 2.31 2.29 -20.90
CA GLY A 57 1.57 1.10 -21.28
C GLY A 57 1.23 0.14 -20.15
N ILE A 58 1.46 0.54 -18.88
CA ILE A 58 1.16 -0.27 -17.70
C ILE A 58 -0.18 0.20 -17.11
N ALA A 59 -1.12 -0.73 -16.91
CA ALA A 59 -2.37 -0.46 -16.22
C ALA A 59 -2.17 -0.26 -14.71
N SER A 60 -3.15 0.37 -14.07
CA SER A 60 -3.12 0.51 -12.60
C SER A 60 -4.51 0.47 -11.99
N MET A 61 -4.61 -0.17 -10.83
CA MET A 61 -5.80 -0.22 -9.98
C MET A 61 -5.47 0.38 -8.63
N ARG A 62 -6.22 1.37 -8.19
CA ARG A 62 -6.07 2.03 -6.90
C ARG A 62 -7.44 2.17 -6.24
N MET A 63 -7.60 1.50 -5.10
CA MET A 63 -8.86 1.41 -4.36
C MET A 63 -8.67 1.99 -2.97
N ASP A 64 -9.76 2.43 -2.37
CA ASP A 64 -9.82 2.65 -0.93
C ASP A 64 -10.15 1.34 -0.22
N TYR A 65 -9.49 1.05 0.90
CA TYR A 65 -9.95 0.00 1.81
C TYR A 65 -11.32 0.36 2.41
N HIS A 66 -12.03 -0.63 2.95
CA HIS A 66 -13.22 -0.35 3.76
C HIS A 66 -12.91 0.67 4.85
N GLY A 67 -13.87 1.55 5.16
CA GLY A 67 -13.70 2.61 6.15
C GLY A 67 -12.74 3.72 5.77
N ASN A 68 -12.26 3.77 4.51
CA ASN A 68 -11.35 4.80 4.03
C ASN A 68 -11.88 5.44 2.74
N GLY A 69 -11.56 6.71 2.57
CA GLY A 69 -11.85 7.46 1.34
C GLY A 69 -13.33 7.44 0.96
N GLU A 70 -13.66 6.89 -0.21
CA GLU A 70 -15.04 6.80 -0.73
C GLU A 70 -15.60 5.37 -0.62
N SER A 71 -14.87 4.41 -0.04
CA SER A 71 -15.36 3.08 0.25
C SER A 71 -16.37 3.11 1.41
N ASP A 72 -17.26 2.11 1.48
CA ASP A 72 -18.23 2.01 2.57
C ASP A 72 -17.56 1.83 3.93
N GLY A 73 -18.27 2.23 4.98
CA GLY A 73 -17.83 2.19 6.36
C GLY A 73 -17.17 3.50 6.81
N GLU A 74 -16.98 3.58 8.11
CA GLU A 74 -16.26 4.69 8.74
C GLU A 74 -14.88 4.21 9.19
N PHE A 75 -13.94 5.13 9.48
CA PHE A 75 -12.59 4.73 9.86
C PHE A 75 -12.54 3.88 11.14
N TYR A 76 -13.53 3.95 12.01
CA TYR A 76 -13.64 3.05 13.16
C TYR A 76 -14.03 1.60 12.81
N ASP A 77 -14.51 1.35 11.58
CA ASP A 77 -14.72 0.00 11.05
C ASP A 77 -13.44 -0.62 10.48
N PHE A 78 -12.41 0.22 10.22
CA PHE A 78 -11.16 -0.22 9.63
C PHE A 78 -10.42 -1.21 10.53
N ARG A 79 -10.16 -2.40 9.99
CA ARG A 79 -9.46 -3.49 10.66
C ARG A 79 -8.31 -3.95 9.79
N PHE A 80 -7.20 -4.31 10.45
CA PHE A 80 -6.01 -4.73 9.70
C PHE A 80 -6.22 -6.05 8.94
N ASP A 81 -6.85 -7.04 9.57
CA ASP A 81 -7.16 -8.33 8.94
C ASP A 81 -8.07 -8.18 7.70
N TRP A 82 -9.08 -7.31 7.78
CA TRP A 82 -9.96 -7.04 6.64
C TRP A 82 -9.26 -6.23 5.56
N ALA A 83 -8.31 -5.35 5.91
CA ALA A 83 -7.52 -4.63 4.91
C ALA A 83 -6.59 -5.58 4.12
N VAL A 84 -6.04 -6.60 4.77
CA VAL A 84 -5.30 -7.68 4.09
C VAL A 84 -6.22 -8.44 3.14
N GLU A 85 -7.44 -8.74 3.55
CA GLU A 85 -8.45 -9.42 2.70
C GLU A 85 -8.92 -8.54 1.54
N ASP A 86 -9.12 -7.25 1.76
CA ASP A 86 -9.41 -6.27 0.69
C ASP A 86 -8.27 -6.23 -0.34
N ALA A 87 -7.00 -6.30 0.11
CA ALA A 87 -5.86 -6.36 -0.79
C ALA A 87 -5.84 -7.64 -1.64
N TYR A 88 -6.18 -8.80 -1.07
CA TYR A 88 -6.35 -10.04 -1.84
C TYR A 88 -7.46 -9.92 -2.87
N LEU A 89 -8.61 -9.33 -2.50
CA LEU A 89 -9.72 -9.10 -3.43
C LEU A 89 -9.30 -8.15 -4.58
N MET A 90 -8.56 -7.08 -4.28
CA MET A 90 -8.01 -6.18 -5.31
C MET A 90 -7.10 -6.93 -6.29
N LEU A 91 -6.22 -7.82 -5.81
CA LEU A 91 -5.37 -8.66 -6.66
C LEU A 91 -6.19 -9.62 -7.52
N GLU A 92 -7.22 -10.26 -6.96
CA GLU A 92 -8.14 -11.12 -7.70
C GLU A 92 -8.84 -10.35 -8.82
N LYS A 93 -9.42 -9.18 -8.51
CA LYS A 93 -10.09 -8.32 -9.50
C LYS A 93 -9.14 -7.80 -10.58
N ALA A 94 -7.89 -7.54 -10.26
CA ALA A 94 -6.88 -7.16 -11.24
C ALA A 94 -6.59 -8.29 -12.25
N ARG A 95 -6.55 -9.55 -11.80
CA ARG A 95 -6.34 -10.73 -12.65
C ARG A 95 -7.52 -11.02 -13.59
N GLU A 96 -8.74 -10.66 -13.19
CA GLU A 96 -9.94 -10.81 -14.02
C GLU A 96 -9.97 -9.86 -15.22
N ILE A 97 -9.11 -8.84 -15.27
CA ILE A 97 -9.09 -7.84 -16.36
C ILE A 97 -8.53 -8.49 -17.63
N LYS A 98 -9.36 -8.50 -18.66
CA LYS A 98 -8.99 -9.09 -19.97
C LYS A 98 -7.73 -8.43 -20.54
N GLY A 99 -6.75 -9.25 -20.92
CA GLY A 99 -5.49 -8.83 -21.51
C GLY A 99 -4.34 -8.72 -20.53
N ILE A 100 -4.61 -8.60 -19.22
CA ILE A 100 -3.57 -8.57 -18.20
C ILE A 100 -2.95 -9.98 -18.05
N LYS A 101 -1.62 -10.03 -18.10
CA LYS A 101 -0.81 -11.24 -17.96
C LYS A 101 0.10 -11.19 -16.73
N LYS A 102 0.45 -9.95 -16.26
CA LYS A 102 1.34 -9.73 -15.12
C LYS A 102 0.65 -8.81 -14.12
N VAL A 103 0.72 -9.17 -12.84
CA VAL A 103 0.18 -8.37 -11.73
C VAL A 103 1.32 -7.94 -10.84
N TYR A 104 1.53 -6.65 -10.76
CA TYR A 104 2.50 -6.01 -9.87
C TYR A 104 1.76 -5.41 -8.67
N LEU A 105 2.44 -5.33 -7.54
CA LEU A 105 1.88 -4.78 -6.32
C LEU A 105 2.75 -3.61 -5.85
N LEU A 106 2.13 -2.50 -5.48
CA LEU A 106 2.81 -1.35 -4.89
C LEU A 106 2.10 -0.97 -3.59
N GLY A 107 2.85 -0.91 -2.49
CA GLY A 107 2.33 -0.46 -1.20
C GLY A 107 3.14 0.69 -0.61
N PHE A 108 2.44 1.66 -0.02
CA PHE A 108 3.04 2.77 0.71
C PHE A 108 2.75 2.67 2.21
N SER A 109 3.77 2.86 3.05
CA SER A 109 3.62 2.89 4.52
C SER A 109 2.91 1.64 5.06
N LEU A 110 1.74 1.75 5.70
CA LEU A 110 0.91 0.61 6.10
C LEU A 110 0.56 -0.28 4.89
N GLY A 111 0.24 0.32 3.74
CA GLY A 111 0.00 -0.43 2.51
C GLY A 111 1.23 -1.21 2.05
N GLY A 112 2.45 -0.73 2.36
CA GLY A 112 3.71 -1.46 2.15
C GLY A 112 3.84 -2.69 3.04
N ALA A 113 3.43 -2.59 4.31
CA ALA A 113 3.37 -3.74 5.21
C ALA A 113 2.34 -4.77 4.75
N ILE A 114 1.13 -4.34 4.37
CA ILE A 114 0.09 -5.21 3.79
C ILE A 114 0.61 -5.86 2.49
N ALA A 115 1.25 -5.08 1.62
CA ALA A 115 1.83 -5.60 0.37
C ALA A 115 2.86 -6.71 0.62
N SER A 116 3.72 -6.57 1.64
CA SER A 116 4.70 -7.60 1.99
C SER A 116 4.06 -8.90 2.47
N ILE A 117 2.87 -8.83 3.09
CA ILE A 117 2.09 -9.99 3.52
C ILE A 117 1.45 -10.68 2.31
N VAL A 118 0.71 -9.92 1.49
CA VAL A 118 -0.09 -10.48 0.39
C VAL A 118 0.73 -10.84 -0.84
N ALA A 119 1.94 -10.30 -1.00
CA ALA A 119 2.84 -10.62 -2.11
C ALA A 119 3.28 -12.09 -2.15
N ASN A 120 3.11 -12.82 -1.04
CA ASN A 120 3.31 -14.28 -1.03
C ASN A 120 2.30 -15.03 -1.91
N ASP A 121 1.25 -14.36 -2.34
CA ASP A 121 0.38 -14.89 -3.37
C ASP A 121 1.18 -15.17 -4.64
N LYS A 122 1.01 -16.38 -5.17
CA LYS A 122 1.81 -16.93 -6.28
C LYS A 122 1.77 -16.08 -7.55
N ASP A 123 0.74 -15.26 -7.67
CA ASP A 123 0.44 -14.54 -8.90
C ASP A 123 0.92 -13.08 -8.89
N VAL A 124 1.65 -12.63 -7.85
CA VAL A 124 2.33 -11.32 -7.85
C VAL A 124 3.69 -11.48 -8.54
N ASP A 125 3.90 -10.75 -9.64
CA ASP A 125 5.11 -10.85 -10.47
C ASP A 125 6.24 -9.93 -10.01
N LYS A 126 5.92 -8.73 -9.49
CA LYS A 126 6.87 -7.75 -8.95
C LYS A 126 6.24 -6.99 -7.77
N LEU A 127 7.08 -6.62 -6.81
CA LEU A 127 6.66 -5.88 -5.61
C LEU A 127 7.43 -4.56 -5.51
N VAL A 128 6.71 -3.46 -5.30
CA VAL A 128 7.27 -2.14 -5.00
C VAL A 128 6.81 -1.71 -3.61
N LEU A 129 7.76 -1.33 -2.76
CA LEU A 129 7.50 -0.88 -1.40
C LEU A 129 8.01 0.55 -1.21
N TRP A 130 7.11 1.46 -0.86
CA TRP A 130 7.45 2.83 -0.50
C TRP A 130 7.35 3.00 1.01
N SER A 131 8.47 3.25 1.70
CA SER A 131 8.55 3.42 3.16
C SER A 131 7.69 2.41 3.95
N PRO A 132 7.87 1.07 3.76
CA PRO A 132 6.97 0.07 4.33
C PRO A 132 7.00 0.06 5.87
N ALA A 133 5.83 0.17 6.52
CA ALA A 133 5.67 0.30 7.97
C ALA A 133 5.75 -1.05 8.71
N GLY A 134 6.90 -1.73 8.63
CA GLY A 134 7.11 -3.06 9.20
C GLY A 134 7.06 -3.16 10.73
N SER A 135 7.08 -2.04 11.47
CA SER A 135 7.00 -2.00 12.94
C SER A 135 5.62 -1.64 13.47
N MET A 136 4.61 -1.65 12.61
CA MET A 136 3.26 -1.22 13.02
C MET A 136 2.68 -2.09 14.13
N VAL A 137 3.02 -3.38 14.16
CA VAL A 137 2.57 -4.33 15.22
C VAL A 137 3.10 -3.91 16.57
N GLU A 138 4.40 -3.60 16.66
CA GLU A 138 5.08 -3.27 17.92
C GLU A 138 4.60 -1.94 18.51
N HIS A 139 4.10 -1.03 17.68
CA HIS A 139 3.71 0.31 18.09
C HIS A 139 2.19 0.53 18.20
N ALA A 140 1.37 -0.42 17.74
CA ALA A 140 -0.08 -0.24 17.65
C ALA A 140 -0.75 0.08 19.00
N ASP A 141 -0.40 -0.63 20.08
CA ASP A 141 -0.93 -0.38 21.42
C ASP A 141 -0.55 0.99 21.95
N LEU A 142 0.75 1.35 21.82
CA LEU A 142 1.25 2.63 22.30
C LEU A 142 0.64 3.78 21.52
N PHE A 143 0.51 3.60 20.21
CA PHE A 143 -0.14 4.54 19.32
C PHE A 143 -1.59 4.76 19.74
N TYR A 144 -2.37 3.69 19.97
CA TYR A 144 -3.75 3.78 20.41
C TYR A 144 -3.88 4.47 21.78
N LYS A 145 -3.06 4.07 22.76
CA LYS A 145 -3.08 4.62 24.12
C LYS A 145 -2.70 6.09 24.21
N ASN A 146 -1.83 6.57 23.33
CA ASN A 146 -1.33 7.95 23.37
C ASN A 146 -2.29 8.97 22.75
N HIS A 147 -3.37 8.54 22.11
CA HIS A 147 -4.38 9.44 21.55
C HIS A 147 -5.52 9.67 22.54
N LYS A 148 -6.22 10.80 22.38
CA LYS A 148 -7.43 11.11 23.16
C LYS A 148 -8.50 10.08 22.82
N HIS A 149 -9.13 9.50 23.86
CA HIS A 149 -10.27 8.61 23.67
C HIS A 149 -11.58 9.36 23.74
N LEU A 150 -12.52 8.95 22.89
CA LEU A 150 -13.91 9.42 22.87
C LEU A 150 -14.76 8.62 23.87
N GLU A 151 -16.00 9.04 24.09
CA GLU A 151 -16.93 8.34 25.00
C GLU A 151 -17.22 6.90 24.58
N ASN A 152 -17.17 6.61 23.28
CA ASN A 152 -17.32 5.26 22.71
C ASN A 152 -16.06 4.39 22.85
N GLY A 153 -14.99 4.91 23.42
CA GLY A 153 -13.72 4.23 23.63
C GLY A 153 -12.75 4.30 22.44
N ASN A 154 -13.16 4.82 21.28
CA ASN A 154 -12.27 4.95 20.12
C ASN A 154 -11.20 6.01 20.36
N ALA A 155 -9.98 5.79 19.84
CA ALA A 155 -8.94 6.79 19.82
C ALA A 155 -9.22 7.84 18.73
N TYR A 156 -9.09 9.12 19.06
CA TYR A 156 -9.31 10.22 18.12
C TYR A 156 -7.96 10.79 17.66
N MET A 157 -7.75 10.81 16.35
CA MET A 157 -6.51 11.30 15.75
C MET A 157 -6.79 12.03 14.43
N ALA A 158 -6.38 13.28 14.36
CA ALA A 158 -6.41 14.07 13.12
C ALA A 158 -7.72 13.99 12.30
N GLY A 159 -8.87 13.90 12.97
CA GLY A 159 -10.19 13.79 12.31
C GLY A 159 -10.70 12.35 12.15
N PHE A 160 -9.92 11.34 12.49
CA PHE A 160 -10.30 9.94 12.41
C PHE A 160 -10.61 9.36 13.79
N GLU A 161 -11.55 8.43 13.83
CA GLU A 161 -11.83 7.59 14.99
C GLU A 161 -11.27 6.19 14.74
N LEU A 162 -10.29 5.76 15.56
CA LEU A 162 -9.69 4.43 15.46
C LEU A 162 -10.27 3.52 16.54
N SER A 163 -10.89 2.43 16.14
CA SER A 163 -11.33 1.37 17.05
C SER A 163 -10.15 0.53 17.54
N TYR A 164 -10.22 0.03 18.78
CA TYR A 164 -9.24 -0.95 19.30
C TYR A 164 -9.21 -2.25 18.50
N LYS A 165 -10.25 -2.56 17.72
CA LYS A 165 -10.26 -3.72 16.82
C LYS A 165 -9.14 -3.70 15.78
N PHE A 166 -8.70 -2.51 15.34
CA PHE A 166 -7.52 -2.40 14.49
C PHE A 166 -6.28 -2.95 15.20
N VAL A 167 -6.08 -2.57 16.48
CA VAL A 167 -4.95 -3.04 17.30
C VAL A 167 -5.02 -4.55 17.55
N GLU A 168 -6.21 -5.06 17.90
CA GLU A 168 -6.40 -6.52 18.10
C GLU A 168 -6.05 -7.32 16.86
N THR A 169 -6.46 -6.84 15.69
CA THR A 169 -6.29 -7.59 14.44
C THR A 169 -4.89 -7.50 13.87
N ILE A 170 -4.19 -6.37 14.04
CA ILE A 170 -2.81 -6.25 13.57
C ILE A 170 -1.84 -7.17 14.33
N HIS A 171 -2.11 -7.46 15.61
CA HIS A 171 -1.32 -8.39 16.43
C HIS A 171 -1.38 -9.85 15.95
N GLN A 172 -2.28 -10.19 15.04
CA GLN A 172 -2.36 -11.51 14.44
C GLN A 172 -1.35 -11.71 13.31
N TYR A 173 -0.60 -10.66 12.94
CA TYR A 173 0.30 -10.67 11.80
C TYR A 173 1.75 -10.39 12.22
N ASP A 174 2.66 -11.06 11.56
CA ASP A 174 4.07 -10.70 11.51
C ASP A 174 4.35 -10.07 10.13
N MET A 175 4.74 -8.79 10.11
CA MET A 175 4.98 -8.02 8.88
C MET A 175 6.14 -8.59 8.03
N PHE A 176 6.96 -9.47 8.63
CA PHE A 176 8.09 -10.11 7.96
C PHE A 176 7.87 -11.60 7.68
N GLN A 177 6.74 -12.19 8.12
CA GLN A 177 6.48 -13.63 8.01
C GLN A 177 6.62 -14.17 6.59
N GLY A 178 6.20 -13.42 5.62
CA GLY A 178 6.18 -13.84 4.22
C GLY A 178 7.40 -13.46 3.40
N VAL A 179 8.22 -12.54 3.91
CA VAL A 179 9.29 -11.89 3.14
C VAL A 179 10.26 -12.90 2.52
N LYS A 180 10.71 -13.89 3.29
CA LYS A 180 11.67 -14.93 2.82
C LYS A 180 11.09 -15.90 1.78
N ASN A 181 9.77 -15.99 1.69
CA ASN A 181 9.08 -16.90 0.79
C ASN A 181 8.81 -16.26 -0.58
N PHE A 182 8.78 -14.93 -0.64
CA PHE A 182 8.63 -14.22 -1.89
C PHE A 182 9.96 -14.24 -2.67
N THR A 183 9.97 -14.86 -3.83
CA THR A 183 11.18 -15.11 -4.64
C THR A 183 11.27 -14.22 -5.88
N LYS A 184 10.23 -13.45 -6.16
CA LYS A 184 10.23 -12.50 -7.27
C LYS A 184 10.99 -11.23 -6.89
N GLU A 185 11.15 -10.34 -7.85
CA GLU A 185 11.89 -9.09 -7.67
C GLU A 185 11.14 -8.09 -6.80
N VAL A 186 11.87 -7.38 -5.93
CA VAL A 186 11.34 -6.35 -5.02
C VAL A 186 12.14 -5.06 -5.17
N CYS A 187 11.45 -3.94 -5.38
CA CYS A 187 12.03 -2.60 -5.31
C CYS A 187 11.54 -1.90 -4.03
N ILE A 188 12.45 -1.43 -3.22
CA ILE A 188 12.16 -0.71 -1.98
C ILE A 188 12.69 0.70 -2.12
N CYS A 189 11.84 1.71 -1.88
CA CYS A 189 12.25 3.12 -1.82
C CYS A 189 11.95 3.67 -0.43
N HIS A 190 12.90 4.40 0.18
CA HIS A 190 12.74 5.01 1.50
C HIS A 190 13.47 6.33 1.61
N GLY A 191 12.83 7.31 2.26
CA GLY A 191 13.43 8.60 2.54
C GLY A 191 14.35 8.54 3.78
N GLU A 192 15.60 8.99 3.69
CA GLU A 192 16.53 8.96 4.82
C GLU A 192 16.11 9.85 6.00
N LYS A 193 15.24 10.84 5.75
CA LYS A 193 14.70 11.75 6.78
C LYS A 193 13.28 11.40 7.20
N ASP A 194 12.85 10.18 6.96
CA ASP A 194 11.54 9.70 7.38
C ASP A 194 11.46 9.61 8.92
N LEU A 195 10.59 10.45 9.50
CA LEU A 195 10.35 10.50 10.94
C LEU A 195 9.14 9.64 11.36
N SER A 196 8.40 9.11 10.42
CA SER A 196 7.20 8.29 10.66
C SER A 196 7.51 6.80 10.65
N VAL A 197 8.38 6.39 9.74
CA VAL A 197 8.82 4.98 9.59
C VAL A 197 10.35 4.94 9.55
N ASP A 198 10.95 4.24 10.49
CA ASP A 198 12.42 4.11 10.55
C ASP A 198 12.95 3.39 9.30
N ILE A 199 13.89 4.02 8.58
CA ILE A 199 14.54 3.47 7.38
C ILE A 199 15.18 2.10 7.63
N ASN A 200 15.57 1.79 8.86
CA ASN A 200 16.12 0.49 9.21
C ASN A 200 15.14 -0.66 8.96
N LEU A 201 13.83 -0.39 8.93
CA LEU A 201 12.83 -1.37 8.51
C LEU A 201 12.98 -1.73 7.03
N SER A 202 13.17 -0.75 6.15
CA SER A 202 13.43 -1.01 4.74
C SER A 202 14.77 -1.72 4.51
N ARG A 203 15.80 -1.38 5.28
CA ARG A 203 17.08 -2.12 5.28
C ARG A 203 16.89 -3.58 5.72
N ARG A 204 16.01 -3.81 6.71
CA ARG A 204 15.64 -5.17 7.14
C ARG A 204 14.88 -5.90 6.04
N TYR A 205 13.86 -5.30 5.42
CA TYR A 205 13.16 -5.90 4.28
C TYR A 205 14.14 -6.27 3.17
N ASN A 206 15.04 -5.37 2.78
CA ASN A 206 16.04 -5.61 1.74
C ASN A 206 17.00 -6.76 2.09
N LYS A 207 17.35 -6.91 3.36
CA LYS A 207 18.20 -8.02 3.82
C LYS A 207 17.47 -9.36 3.81
N GLU A 208 16.16 -9.36 4.10
CA GLU A 208 15.37 -10.59 4.25
C GLU A 208 14.77 -11.07 2.92
N TYR A 209 14.46 -10.18 1.97
CA TYR A 209 14.08 -10.57 0.61
C TYR A 209 15.27 -11.18 -0.15
N LYS A 210 15.02 -12.24 -0.92
CA LYS A 210 16.08 -12.92 -1.68
C LYS A 210 16.52 -12.14 -2.92
N ASN A 211 15.64 -11.34 -3.49
CA ASN A 211 15.84 -10.62 -4.75
C ASN A 211 15.27 -9.21 -4.64
N SER A 212 16.00 -8.33 -3.97
CA SER A 212 15.55 -6.96 -3.73
C SER A 212 16.64 -5.92 -3.99
N GLU A 213 16.19 -4.73 -4.38
CA GLU A 213 17.00 -3.50 -4.44
C GLU A 213 16.41 -2.45 -3.51
N LEU A 214 17.26 -1.72 -2.80
CA LEU A 214 16.87 -0.63 -1.90
C LEU A 214 17.41 0.69 -2.42
N HIS A 215 16.53 1.66 -2.59
CA HIS A 215 16.84 3.05 -2.97
C HIS A 215 16.56 3.96 -1.78
N GLU A 216 17.62 4.41 -1.11
CA GLU A 216 17.56 5.41 -0.05
C GLU A 216 17.59 6.81 -0.70
N ILE A 217 16.61 7.68 -0.37
CA ILE A 217 16.49 9.02 -0.94
C ILE A 217 16.93 10.03 0.12
N PRO A 218 18.14 10.63 0.02
CA PRO A 218 18.82 11.33 1.12
C PRO A 218 18.06 12.51 1.73
N SER A 219 17.27 13.22 0.93
CA SER A 219 16.54 14.41 1.40
C SER A 219 15.12 14.11 1.86
N ALA A 220 14.56 12.96 1.46
CA ALA A 220 13.15 12.70 1.56
C ALA A 220 12.71 12.34 2.99
N GLY A 221 11.58 12.91 3.42
CA GLY A 221 10.78 12.45 4.52
C GLY A 221 9.77 11.38 4.09
N HIS A 222 8.83 11.05 4.98
CA HIS A 222 7.79 10.05 4.71
C HIS A 222 6.89 10.38 3.52
N GLY A 223 6.58 11.68 3.36
CA GLY A 223 5.64 12.15 2.34
C GLY A 223 6.24 12.37 0.95
N TYR A 224 7.56 12.32 0.77
CA TYR A 224 8.23 12.66 -0.50
C TYR A 224 7.72 13.99 -1.09
N ASP A 225 7.74 15.04 -0.26
CA ASP A 225 7.05 16.31 -0.54
C ASP A 225 7.70 17.19 -1.59
N GLN A 226 9.02 17.01 -1.80
CA GLN A 226 9.75 17.79 -2.77
C GLN A 226 9.70 17.15 -4.17
N VAL A 227 9.78 17.99 -5.21
CA VAL A 227 9.72 17.54 -6.60
C VAL A 227 10.82 16.52 -6.91
N GLU A 228 12.04 16.80 -6.46
CA GLU A 228 13.22 15.95 -6.70
C GLU A 228 13.13 14.60 -5.98
N GLU A 229 12.50 14.57 -4.80
CA GLU A 229 12.27 13.35 -4.02
C GLU A 229 11.25 12.46 -4.72
N ARG A 230 10.13 13.06 -5.12
CA ARG A 230 9.07 12.41 -5.88
C ARG A 230 9.59 11.88 -7.22
N ASP A 231 10.37 12.66 -7.95
CA ASP A 231 10.87 12.27 -9.25
C ASP A 231 11.85 11.09 -9.13
N LYS A 232 12.66 11.02 -8.07
CA LYS A 232 13.50 9.85 -7.76
C LYS A 232 12.63 8.63 -7.40
N LEU A 233 11.65 8.80 -6.50
CA LEU A 233 10.72 7.74 -6.10
C LEU A 233 10.04 7.09 -7.31
N TYR A 234 9.49 7.94 -8.21
CA TYR A 234 8.80 7.47 -9.42
C TYR A 234 9.79 6.89 -10.43
N GLY A 235 10.97 7.47 -10.59
CA GLY A 235 12.00 7.00 -11.51
C GLY A 235 12.44 5.58 -11.16
N TYR A 236 12.90 5.35 -9.92
CA TYR A 236 13.31 4.02 -9.47
C TYR A 236 12.19 2.98 -9.61
N SER A 237 10.97 3.35 -9.20
CA SER A 237 9.83 2.44 -9.28
C SER A 237 9.45 2.12 -10.72
N LEU A 238 9.44 3.10 -11.63
CA LEU A 238 9.10 2.89 -13.03
C LEU A 238 10.18 2.06 -13.74
N ASP A 239 11.44 2.41 -13.56
CA ASP A 239 12.58 1.68 -14.17
C ASP A 239 12.57 0.21 -13.75
N PHE A 240 12.25 -0.07 -12.48
CA PHE A 240 12.07 -1.43 -11.98
C PHE A 240 10.89 -2.16 -12.63
N LEU A 241 9.74 -1.50 -12.78
CA LEU A 241 8.55 -2.12 -13.36
C LEU A 241 8.65 -2.38 -14.86
N LEU A 242 9.49 -1.62 -15.58
CA LEU A 242 9.71 -1.75 -17.03
C LEU A 242 10.74 -2.82 -17.40
N ARG A 243 11.60 -3.25 -16.49
CA ARG A 243 12.51 -4.40 -16.66
C ARG A 243 11.70 -5.69 -16.65
#